data_35a320e1558a4384ffc29e20c2c171c5
#
_entry.id   35a320e1558a4384ffc29e20c2c171c5
#
_cell.length_a   1.000
_cell.length_b   1.000
_cell.length_c   1.000
_cell.angle_alpha   90.00
_cell.angle_beta   90.00
_cell.angle_gamma   90.00
#
_symmetry.space_group_name_H-M   'P 1'
#
loop_
_entity.id
_entity.type
_entity.pdbx_description
1 polymer ?
#
loop_
_entity_poly.entity_id
_entity_poly.type
_entity_poly.pdbx_seq_one_letter_code
_entity_poly.pdbx_strand_id
1 'polypeptide(L)'
;PYMGREDFIVSSCNAEAFAAVDRWPEWPFFALCVYGPENCGKTHLTHIFSDKVSVLTHYPYQIPRIEAGKITLELPPLLFERHRCLVVENLNEEINEEAMFHLYNLYRNEGGSILFTSRRAPARLDIRLPDLRSRLNIIPSIEISEPDDELLSALIIKLFMDRQITVSLDIVNYILVNMQRSFAYAEKLVNEIDNISLAYKRAVSVAI
;
A
#
# COMPACT_ATOMS: atom_id res chain seq x y z
N PRO A 1 -8.22 -9.68 -6.62
CA PRO A 1 -8.84 -9.22 -5.37
C PRO A 1 -9.24 -7.76 -5.56
N TYR A 2 -10.46 -7.44 -5.19
CA TYR A 2 -10.95 -6.07 -5.20
C TYR A 2 -10.23 -5.33 -4.06
N MET A 3 -9.61 -4.18 -4.34
CA MET A 3 -8.85 -3.39 -3.35
C MET A 3 -9.49 -2.01 -3.17
N GLY A 4 -10.81 -1.96 -3.06
CA GLY A 4 -11.56 -0.74 -2.81
C GLY A 4 -11.44 -0.24 -1.36
N ARG A 5 -11.93 0.98 -1.12
CA ARG A 5 -11.93 1.61 0.21
C ARG A 5 -12.65 0.76 1.27
N GLU A 6 -13.77 0.15 0.89
CA GLU A 6 -14.61 -0.69 1.78
C GLU A 6 -13.94 -2.02 2.16
N ASP A 7 -12.95 -2.45 1.38
CA ASP A 7 -12.17 -3.66 1.65
C ASP A 7 -10.98 -3.40 2.58
N PHE A 8 -10.62 -2.14 2.82
CA PHE A 8 -9.50 -1.79 3.67
C PHE A 8 -9.91 -1.79 5.14
N ILE A 9 -9.36 -2.73 5.91
CA ILE A 9 -9.61 -2.85 7.35
C ILE A 9 -8.68 -1.87 8.07
N VAL A 10 -9.28 -0.88 8.73
CA VAL A 10 -8.54 0.12 9.52
C VAL A 10 -8.34 -0.42 10.94
N SER A 11 -7.10 -0.35 11.42
CA SER A 11 -6.72 -0.68 12.79
C SER A 11 -5.66 0.30 13.30
N SER A 12 -5.23 0.13 14.53
CA SER A 12 -4.20 0.98 15.15
C SER A 12 -2.90 1.07 14.35
N CYS A 13 -2.53 0.03 13.61
CA CYS A 13 -1.28 -0.04 12.86
C CYS A 13 -1.29 0.76 11.54
N ASN A 14 -2.46 1.11 11.00
CA ASN A 14 -2.60 1.74 9.69
C ASN A 14 -3.54 2.96 9.65
N ALA A 15 -4.23 3.27 10.75
CA ALA A 15 -5.25 4.31 10.80
C ALA A 15 -4.72 5.70 10.41
N GLU A 16 -3.50 6.04 10.84
CA GLU A 16 -2.87 7.32 10.51
C GLU A 16 -2.53 7.42 9.02
N ALA A 17 -1.96 6.35 8.44
CA ALA A 17 -1.65 6.29 7.02
C ALA A 17 -2.92 6.36 6.16
N PHE A 18 -3.97 5.63 6.55
CA PHE A 18 -5.26 5.69 5.89
C PHE A 18 -5.85 7.12 5.92
N ALA A 19 -5.89 7.74 7.10
CA ALA A 19 -6.43 9.09 7.26
C ALA A 19 -5.64 10.14 6.46
N ALA A 20 -4.31 10.00 6.39
CA ALA A 20 -3.47 10.90 5.63
C ALA A 20 -3.67 10.76 4.13
N VAL A 21 -3.73 9.54 3.61
CA VAL A 21 -4.04 9.28 2.20
C VAL A 21 -5.43 9.81 1.85
N ASP A 22 -6.40 9.56 2.72
CA ASP A 22 -7.79 9.99 2.53
C ASP A 22 -7.99 11.51 2.61
N ARG A 23 -7.05 12.26 3.16
CA ARG A 23 -7.12 13.73 3.22
C ARG A 23 -6.87 14.40 1.87
N TRP A 24 -6.29 13.71 0.88
CA TRP A 24 -6.13 14.31 -0.44
C TRP A 24 -7.50 14.79 -1.00
N PRO A 25 -7.58 15.97 -1.64
CA PRO A 25 -6.53 16.88 -2.11
C PRO A 25 -6.00 17.89 -1.08
N GLU A 26 -6.46 17.84 0.16
CA GLU A 26 -6.10 18.78 1.24
C GLU A 26 -4.76 18.42 1.92
N TRP A 27 -3.82 17.84 1.18
CA TRP A 27 -2.49 17.58 1.72
C TRP A 27 -1.75 18.89 1.98
N PRO A 28 -1.03 19.01 3.11
CA PRO A 28 -0.24 20.21 3.41
C PRO A 28 1.00 20.34 2.53
N PHE A 29 1.32 19.30 1.76
CA PHE A 29 2.45 19.22 0.85
C PHE A 29 2.02 18.53 -0.44
N PHE A 30 2.73 18.75 -1.55
CA PHE A 30 2.37 18.13 -2.85
C PHE A 30 2.58 16.61 -2.88
N ALA A 31 3.32 16.07 -1.93
CA ALA A 31 3.65 14.65 -1.85
C ALA A 31 3.43 14.10 -0.44
N LEU A 32 3.13 12.80 -0.37
CA LEU A 32 3.03 12.00 0.84
C LEU A 32 3.81 10.71 0.64
N CYS A 33 4.51 10.22 1.65
CA CYS A 33 5.13 8.91 1.64
C CYS A 33 4.49 8.01 2.69
N VAL A 34 4.02 6.84 2.27
CA VAL A 34 3.58 5.78 3.17
C VAL A 34 4.62 4.68 3.16
N TYR A 35 5.16 4.34 4.32
CA TYR A 35 6.21 3.33 4.43
C TYR A 35 5.89 2.27 5.48
N GLY A 36 6.54 1.12 5.37
CA GLY A 36 6.36 -0.01 6.28
C GLY A 36 6.79 -1.33 5.66
N PRO A 37 6.74 -2.45 6.42
CA PRO A 37 7.18 -3.75 5.95
C PRO A 37 6.44 -4.23 4.70
N GLU A 38 6.91 -5.30 4.09
CA GLU A 38 6.20 -5.93 2.99
C GLU A 38 4.82 -6.39 3.44
N ASN A 39 3.87 -6.31 2.51
CA ASN A 39 2.50 -6.78 2.74
C ASN A 39 1.77 -6.14 3.93
N CYS A 40 2.14 -4.93 4.34
CA CYS A 40 1.44 -4.18 5.39
C CYS A 40 0.25 -3.35 4.87
N GLY A 41 -0.13 -3.47 3.60
CA GLY A 41 -1.28 -2.77 3.02
C GLY A 41 -0.96 -1.49 2.22
N LYS A 42 0.33 -1.14 1.98
CA LYS A 42 0.71 0.03 1.17
C LYS A 42 0.05 0.06 -0.20
N THR A 43 0.12 -1.06 -0.91
CA THR A 43 -0.49 -1.21 -2.24
C THR A 43 -2.00 -1.00 -2.21
N HIS A 44 -2.69 -1.45 -1.16
CA HIS A 44 -4.11 -1.18 -1.00
C HIS A 44 -4.39 0.33 -0.85
N LEU A 45 -3.59 1.03 -0.05
CA LEU A 45 -3.70 2.50 0.07
C LEU A 45 -3.44 3.23 -1.25
N THR A 46 -2.55 2.73 -2.11
CA THR A 46 -2.35 3.34 -3.43
C THR A 46 -3.55 3.15 -4.36
N HIS A 47 -4.29 2.05 -4.24
CA HIS A 47 -5.55 1.87 -4.95
C HIS A 47 -6.63 2.83 -4.45
N ILE A 48 -6.80 2.95 -3.12
CA ILE A 48 -7.74 3.90 -2.51
C ILE A 48 -7.45 5.33 -2.96
N PHE A 49 -6.17 5.73 -2.99
CA PHE A 49 -5.76 7.03 -3.51
C PHE A 49 -6.14 7.20 -4.98
N SER A 50 -5.82 6.21 -5.81
CA SER A 50 -6.12 6.22 -7.24
C SER A 50 -7.62 6.38 -7.51
N ASP A 51 -8.44 5.61 -6.81
CA ASP A 51 -9.90 5.67 -6.94
C ASP A 51 -10.44 7.04 -6.52
N LYS A 52 -9.93 7.58 -5.41
CA LYS A 52 -10.32 8.90 -4.93
C LYS A 52 -9.97 10.01 -5.91
N VAL A 53 -8.75 9.98 -6.47
CA VAL A 53 -8.33 10.94 -7.51
C VAL A 53 -9.27 10.83 -8.72
N SER A 54 -9.54 9.64 -9.21
CA SER A 54 -10.41 9.41 -10.37
C SER A 54 -11.82 9.96 -10.14
N VAL A 55 -12.39 9.74 -8.97
CA VAL A 55 -13.73 10.24 -8.60
C VAL A 55 -13.74 11.77 -8.53
N LEU A 56 -12.79 12.39 -7.82
CA LEU A 56 -12.81 13.83 -7.57
C LEU A 56 -12.40 14.67 -8.79
N THR A 57 -11.55 14.13 -9.64
CA THR A 57 -11.10 14.83 -10.87
C THR A 57 -11.93 14.48 -12.09
N HIS A 58 -12.89 13.56 -11.96
CA HIS A 58 -13.66 12.99 -13.08
C HIS A 58 -12.75 12.45 -14.19
N TYR A 59 -11.54 12.02 -13.82
CA TYR A 59 -10.61 11.44 -14.75
C TYR A 59 -11.01 10.00 -15.05
N PRO A 60 -11.26 9.64 -16.32
CA PRO A 60 -11.87 8.35 -16.68
C PRO A 60 -10.93 7.16 -16.54
N TYR A 61 -9.66 7.40 -16.24
CA TYR A 61 -8.63 6.37 -16.12
C TYR A 61 -8.02 6.35 -14.73
N GLN A 62 -7.51 5.19 -14.33
CA GLN A 62 -6.70 5.11 -13.12
C GLN A 62 -5.43 5.94 -13.28
N ILE A 63 -5.01 6.61 -12.21
CA ILE A 63 -3.74 7.33 -12.21
C ILE A 63 -2.57 6.35 -12.36
N PRO A 64 -1.47 6.75 -13.02
CA PRO A 64 -0.33 5.87 -13.21
C PRO A 64 0.29 5.46 -11.87
N ARG A 65 0.68 4.20 -11.81
CA ARG A 65 1.43 3.60 -10.71
C ARG A 65 2.72 3.07 -11.30
N ILE A 66 3.84 3.56 -10.82
CA ILE A 66 5.15 3.29 -11.40
C ILE A 66 6.11 2.87 -10.30
N GLU A 67 6.84 1.79 -10.52
CA GLU A 67 7.97 1.40 -9.70
C GLU A 67 9.07 2.47 -9.77
N ALA A 68 9.60 2.87 -8.62
CA ALA A 68 10.63 3.91 -8.55
C ALA A 68 11.86 3.58 -9.42
N GLY A 69 12.28 2.32 -9.45
CA GLY A 69 13.39 1.84 -10.26
C GLY A 69 13.17 1.89 -11.78
N LYS A 70 11.92 2.10 -12.23
CA LYS A 70 11.58 2.20 -13.68
C LYS A 70 11.52 3.64 -14.18
N ILE A 71 11.75 4.62 -13.33
CA ILE A 71 11.71 6.03 -13.72
C ILE A 71 13.02 6.40 -14.41
N THR A 72 12.93 6.74 -15.71
CA THR A 72 14.04 7.22 -16.54
C THR A 72 13.98 8.74 -16.69
N LEU A 73 15.04 9.36 -17.23
CA LEU A 73 15.13 10.81 -17.40
C LEU A 73 14.05 11.38 -18.34
N GLU A 74 13.60 10.61 -19.30
CA GLU A 74 12.60 11.03 -20.29
C GLU A 74 11.17 10.93 -19.76
N LEU A 75 10.96 10.12 -18.71
CA LEU A 75 9.62 9.78 -18.25
C LEU A 75 8.88 10.91 -17.51
N PRO A 76 9.51 11.75 -16.65
CA PRO A 76 8.81 12.76 -15.87
C PRO A 76 7.95 13.73 -16.70
N PRO A 77 8.43 14.35 -17.78
CA PRO A 77 7.60 15.25 -18.58
C PRO A 77 6.42 14.54 -19.25
N LEU A 78 6.63 13.31 -19.74
CA LEU A 78 5.58 12.52 -20.38
C LEU A 78 4.46 12.13 -19.41
N LEU A 79 4.83 11.82 -18.16
CA LEU A 79 3.87 11.53 -17.11
C LEU A 79 3.07 12.77 -16.74
N PHE A 80 3.76 13.88 -16.51
CA PHE A 80 3.14 15.10 -16.03
C PHE A 80 2.20 15.73 -17.07
N GLU A 81 2.53 15.63 -18.36
CA GLU A 81 1.66 16.11 -19.44
C GLU A 81 0.26 15.51 -19.37
N ARG A 82 0.17 14.25 -18.97
CA ARG A 82 -1.08 13.49 -18.94
C ARG A 82 -1.68 13.35 -17.54
N HIS A 83 -0.87 13.36 -16.50
CA HIS A 83 -1.28 12.98 -15.15
C HIS A 83 -0.75 13.96 -14.10
N ARG A 84 -1.65 14.70 -13.47
CA ARG A 84 -1.33 15.60 -12.35
C ARG A 84 -1.17 14.87 -11.02
N CYS A 85 -1.61 13.63 -10.96
CA CYS A 85 -1.44 12.75 -9.80
C CYS A 85 -0.72 11.47 -10.22
N LEU A 86 0.17 10.99 -9.35
CA LEU A 86 1.03 9.83 -9.61
C LEU A 86 1.22 9.02 -8.34
N VAL A 87 1.31 7.71 -8.48
CA VAL A 87 1.85 6.81 -7.44
C VAL A 87 3.23 6.33 -7.85
N VAL A 88 4.21 6.52 -6.97
CA VAL A 88 5.56 5.98 -7.12
C VAL A 88 5.77 4.92 -6.06
N GLU A 89 5.90 3.67 -6.51
CA GLU A 89 6.02 2.52 -5.62
C GLU A 89 7.48 2.12 -5.40
N ASN A 90 7.75 1.57 -4.21
CA ASN A 90 9.04 0.98 -3.84
C ASN A 90 10.23 1.95 -3.94
N LEU A 91 10.10 3.15 -3.37
CA LEU A 91 11.15 4.17 -3.35
C LEU A 91 12.47 3.68 -2.73
N ASN A 92 12.45 2.55 -2.03
CA ASN A 92 13.61 1.90 -1.41
C ASN A 92 14.43 1.00 -2.36
N GLU A 93 14.01 0.84 -3.60
CA GLU A 93 14.76 0.12 -4.63
C GLU A 93 15.89 0.97 -5.22
N GLU A 94 16.73 0.37 -6.06
CA GLU A 94 17.71 1.12 -6.82
C GLU A 94 17.00 2.02 -7.82
N ILE A 95 17.23 3.33 -7.72
CA ILE A 95 16.55 4.36 -8.53
C ILE A 95 17.56 5.16 -9.35
N ASN A 96 17.09 5.71 -10.47
CA ASN A 96 17.80 6.77 -11.14
C ASN A 96 17.54 8.08 -10.38
N GLU A 97 18.52 8.50 -9.57
CA GLU A 97 18.37 9.64 -8.66
C GLU A 97 18.16 10.98 -9.40
N GLU A 98 18.77 11.17 -10.56
CA GLU A 98 18.56 12.35 -11.39
C GLU A 98 17.13 12.39 -11.95
N ALA A 99 16.64 11.27 -12.46
CA ALA A 99 15.28 11.16 -12.96
C ALA A 99 14.24 11.39 -11.85
N MET A 100 14.47 10.83 -10.67
CA MET A 100 13.62 11.04 -9.51
C MET A 100 13.64 12.50 -9.04
N PHE A 101 14.80 13.14 -9.07
CA PHE A 101 14.93 14.56 -8.77
C PHE A 101 14.16 15.45 -9.76
N HIS A 102 14.22 15.13 -11.06
CA HIS A 102 13.43 15.81 -12.07
C HIS A 102 11.93 15.61 -11.86
N LEU A 103 11.50 14.39 -11.58
CA LEU A 103 10.10 14.07 -11.28
C LEU A 103 9.59 14.89 -10.09
N TYR A 104 10.33 14.86 -8.99
CA TYR A 104 9.99 15.62 -7.78
C TYR A 104 9.81 17.09 -8.07
N ASN A 105 10.79 17.73 -8.76
CA ASN A 105 10.75 19.14 -9.06
C ASN A 105 9.59 19.51 -9.98
N LEU A 106 9.33 18.71 -11.00
CA LEU A 106 8.26 18.95 -11.95
C LEU A 106 6.90 18.97 -11.25
N TYR A 107 6.58 17.91 -10.47
CA TYR A 107 5.30 17.84 -9.78
C TYR A 107 5.15 18.93 -8.71
N ARG A 108 6.23 19.25 -7.99
CA ARG A 108 6.22 20.32 -7.00
C ARG A 108 5.95 21.69 -7.62
N ASN A 109 6.63 22.02 -8.72
CA ASN A 109 6.59 23.35 -9.31
C ASN A 109 5.32 23.60 -10.12
N GLU A 110 4.79 22.56 -10.74
CA GLU A 110 3.64 22.63 -11.62
C GLU A 110 2.31 22.24 -10.95
N GLY A 111 2.32 22.03 -9.62
CA GLY A 111 1.10 21.77 -8.85
C GLY A 111 0.53 20.36 -9.02
N GLY A 112 1.39 19.35 -9.20
CA GLY A 112 0.98 17.95 -9.17
C GLY A 112 0.96 17.35 -7.77
N SER A 113 0.54 16.10 -7.65
CA SER A 113 0.55 15.34 -6.39
C SER A 113 1.21 13.97 -6.58
N ILE A 114 2.03 13.53 -5.61
CA ILE A 114 2.66 12.22 -5.65
C ILE A 114 2.42 11.47 -4.34
N LEU A 115 1.90 10.25 -4.44
CA LEU A 115 1.92 9.28 -3.35
C LEU A 115 3.11 8.34 -3.53
N PHE A 116 4.07 8.40 -2.61
CA PHE A 116 5.19 7.47 -2.57
C PHE A 116 4.88 6.29 -1.66
N THR A 117 5.36 5.10 -2.02
CA THR A 117 5.46 3.98 -1.08
C THR A 117 6.90 3.53 -0.93
N SER A 118 7.25 3.05 0.26
CA SER A 118 8.59 2.57 0.60
C SER A 118 8.52 1.48 1.67
N ARG A 119 9.61 0.71 1.84
CA ARG A 119 9.76 -0.17 3.00
C ARG A 119 10.34 0.56 4.21
N ARG A 120 11.04 1.67 3.98
CA ARG A 120 11.70 2.48 5.00
C ARG A 120 11.33 3.94 4.84
N ALA A 121 11.42 4.69 5.92
CA ALA A 121 11.26 6.14 5.84
C ALA A 121 12.23 6.75 4.82
N PRO A 122 11.82 7.77 4.04
CA PRO A 122 12.69 8.43 3.07
C PRO A 122 14.04 8.89 3.65
N ALA A 123 14.05 9.34 4.91
CA ALA A 123 15.27 9.74 5.62
C ALA A 123 16.26 8.60 5.88
N ARG A 124 15.84 7.34 5.72
CA ARG A 124 16.69 6.14 5.90
C ARG A 124 17.07 5.48 4.58
N LEU A 125 16.77 6.11 3.44
CA LEU A 125 17.16 5.62 2.13
C LEU A 125 18.60 6.06 1.83
N ASP A 126 19.35 5.18 1.17
CA ASP A 126 20.72 5.47 0.74
C ASP A 126 20.71 6.26 -0.57
N ILE A 127 20.42 7.55 -0.49
CA ILE A 127 20.40 8.49 -1.61
C ILE A 127 21.73 9.22 -1.67
N ARG A 128 22.44 9.10 -2.78
CA ARG A 128 23.77 9.70 -3.01
C ARG A 128 23.66 11.16 -3.42
N LEU A 129 22.66 11.53 -4.24
CA LEU A 129 22.43 12.90 -4.69
C LEU A 129 21.93 13.77 -3.54
N PRO A 130 22.75 14.73 -3.00
CA PRO A 130 22.38 15.49 -1.81
C PRO A 130 21.09 16.28 -1.96
N ASP A 131 20.85 16.83 -3.15
CA ASP A 131 19.65 17.61 -3.44
C ASP A 131 18.38 16.74 -3.41
N LEU A 132 18.42 15.54 -3.97
CA LEU A 132 17.32 14.60 -3.89
C LEU A 132 17.08 14.14 -2.44
N ARG A 133 18.15 13.78 -1.72
CA ARG A 133 18.05 13.37 -0.32
C ARG A 133 17.38 14.44 0.54
N SER A 134 17.79 15.70 0.40
CA SER A 134 17.18 16.82 1.12
C SER A 134 15.70 16.97 0.81
N ARG A 135 15.30 16.77 -0.45
CA ARG A 135 13.91 16.88 -0.90
C ARG A 135 13.04 15.73 -0.43
N LEU A 136 13.54 14.50 -0.48
CA LEU A 136 12.81 13.34 0.03
C LEU A 136 12.60 13.40 1.54
N ASN A 137 13.58 13.94 2.28
CA ASN A 137 13.51 14.07 3.73
C ASN A 137 12.41 15.03 4.24
N ILE A 138 11.98 15.98 3.43
CA ILE A 138 10.92 16.91 3.82
C ILE A 138 9.51 16.42 3.44
N ILE A 139 9.39 15.31 2.70
CA ILE A 139 8.09 14.73 2.40
C ILE A 139 7.47 14.20 3.70
N PRO A 140 6.23 14.62 4.02
CA PRO A 140 5.48 14.00 5.11
C PRO A 140 5.44 12.48 4.92
N SER A 141 5.86 11.75 5.96
CA SER A 141 6.04 10.31 5.87
C SER A 141 5.34 9.62 7.04
N ILE A 142 4.52 8.63 6.73
CA ILE A 142 3.71 7.92 7.73
C ILE A 142 4.00 6.43 7.66
N GLU A 143 4.23 5.84 8.82
CA GLU A 143 4.49 4.42 8.97
C GLU A 143 3.20 3.62 9.01
N ILE A 144 3.18 2.50 8.31
CA ILE A 144 2.28 1.38 8.59
C ILE A 144 3.10 0.34 9.31
N SER A 145 2.72 0.08 10.57
CA SER A 145 3.37 -0.96 11.37
C SER A 145 2.98 -2.37 10.90
N GLU A 146 3.61 -3.39 11.47
CA GLU A 146 3.15 -4.76 11.28
C GLU A 146 1.70 -4.90 11.76
N PRO A 147 0.90 -5.75 11.07
CA PRO A 147 -0.49 -5.94 11.46
C PRO A 147 -0.58 -6.51 12.88
N ASP A 148 -1.45 -5.91 13.69
CA ASP A 148 -1.79 -6.41 15.02
C ASP A 148 -2.74 -7.62 14.95
N ASP A 149 -2.95 -8.26 16.09
CA ASP A 149 -3.81 -9.46 16.17
C ASP A 149 -5.27 -9.13 15.82
N GLU A 150 -5.73 -7.93 16.15
CA GLU A 150 -7.10 -7.49 15.86
C GLU A 150 -7.31 -7.40 14.32
N LEU A 151 -6.38 -6.77 13.63
CA LEU A 151 -6.43 -6.64 12.17
C LEU A 151 -6.28 -7.99 11.47
N LEU A 152 -5.35 -8.83 11.92
CA LEU A 152 -5.17 -10.17 11.35
C LEU A 152 -6.40 -11.05 11.60
N SER A 153 -7.01 -10.98 12.78
CA SER A 153 -8.25 -11.69 13.08
C SER A 153 -9.38 -11.28 12.14
N ALA A 154 -9.60 -9.98 11.99
CA ALA A 154 -10.62 -9.44 11.11
C ALA A 154 -10.38 -9.85 9.65
N LEU A 155 -9.12 -9.80 9.19
CA LEU A 155 -8.74 -10.23 7.84
C LEU A 155 -9.01 -11.72 7.62
N ILE A 156 -8.59 -12.58 8.55
CA ILE A 156 -8.80 -14.04 8.44
C ILE A 156 -10.28 -14.35 8.35
N ILE A 157 -11.10 -13.74 9.22
CA ILE A 157 -12.56 -13.91 9.19
C ILE A 157 -13.11 -13.48 7.84
N LYS A 158 -12.72 -12.29 7.34
CA LYS A 158 -13.15 -11.80 6.03
C LYS A 158 -12.75 -12.76 4.91
N LEU A 159 -11.49 -13.22 4.88
CA LEU A 159 -11.00 -14.13 3.87
C LEU A 159 -11.78 -15.46 3.82
N PHE A 160 -12.19 -15.99 4.97
CA PHE A 160 -13.05 -17.17 5.03
C PHE A 160 -14.49 -16.87 4.59
N MET A 161 -15.04 -15.74 5.01
CA MET A 161 -16.38 -15.31 4.60
C MET A 161 -16.49 -15.11 3.09
N ASP A 162 -15.49 -14.50 2.46
CA ASP A 162 -15.42 -14.33 1.00
C ASP A 162 -15.46 -15.66 0.24
N ARG A 163 -15.06 -16.76 0.90
CA ARG A 163 -15.13 -18.15 0.40
C ARG A 163 -16.38 -18.92 0.87
N GLN A 164 -17.30 -18.21 1.53
CA GLN A 164 -18.51 -18.80 2.13
C GLN A 164 -18.21 -19.87 3.19
N ILE A 165 -17.05 -19.76 3.85
CA ILE A 165 -16.64 -20.65 4.94
C ILE A 165 -16.87 -19.93 6.26
N THR A 166 -17.64 -20.56 7.15
CA THR A 166 -17.80 -20.06 8.53
C THR A 166 -16.78 -20.74 9.42
N VAL A 167 -15.98 -19.94 10.14
CA VAL A 167 -14.99 -20.44 11.11
C VAL A 167 -15.33 -19.94 12.50
N SER A 168 -15.02 -20.76 13.51
CA SER A 168 -15.16 -20.36 14.91
C SER A 168 -13.98 -19.45 15.33
N LEU A 169 -14.21 -18.65 16.36
CA LEU A 169 -13.13 -17.84 16.94
C LEU A 169 -11.96 -18.68 17.46
N ASP A 170 -12.20 -19.90 17.91
CA ASP A 170 -11.13 -20.82 18.33
C ASP A 170 -10.19 -21.17 17.19
N ILE A 171 -10.71 -21.36 15.99
CA ILE A 171 -9.90 -21.61 14.78
C ILE A 171 -9.09 -20.36 14.43
N VAL A 172 -9.72 -19.20 14.46
CA VAL A 172 -9.04 -17.92 14.17
C VAL A 172 -7.89 -17.71 15.17
N ASN A 173 -8.16 -17.89 16.48
CA ASN A 173 -7.15 -17.74 17.51
C ASN A 173 -6.01 -18.77 17.36
N TYR A 174 -6.32 -20.01 16.99
CA TYR A 174 -5.31 -21.02 16.71
C TYR A 174 -4.41 -20.62 15.54
N ILE A 175 -5.00 -20.09 14.46
CA ILE A 175 -4.27 -19.58 13.31
C ILE A 175 -3.34 -18.45 13.73
N LEU A 176 -3.85 -17.44 14.46
CA LEU A 176 -3.08 -16.28 14.89
C LEU A 176 -1.84 -16.63 15.71
N VAL A 177 -1.96 -17.61 16.61
CA VAL A 177 -0.86 -18.05 17.46
C VAL A 177 0.24 -18.76 16.66
N ASN A 178 -0.13 -19.44 15.57
CA ASN A 178 0.79 -20.33 14.82
C ASN A 178 1.25 -19.74 13.47
N MET A 179 0.76 -18.53 13.06
CA MET A 179 1.09 -17.94 11.77
C MET A 179 2.17 -16.87 11.88
N GLN A 180 2.84 -16.59 10.75
CA GLN A 180 3.62 -15.38 10.60
C GLN A 180 2.68 -14.16 10.51
N ARG A 181 3.04 -13.07 11.21
CA ARG A 181 2.26 -11.83 11.26
C ARG A 181 2.40 -11.03 9.96
N SER A 182 1.78 -11.51 8.89
CA SER A 182 1.69 -10.77 7.63
C SER A 182 0.40 -11.07 6.89
N PHE A 183 -0.10 -10.08 6.16
CA PHE A 183 -1.30 -10.24 5.33
C PHE A 183 -1.12 -11.33 4.27
N ALA A 184 0.04 -11.37 3.61
CA ALA A 184 0.32 -12.37 2.59
C ALA A 184 0.32 -13.80 3.16
N TYR A 185 0.82 -13.97 4.39
CA TYR A 185 0.80 -15.29 5.04
C TYR A 185 -0.62 -15.70 5.40
N ALA A 186 -1.43 -14.78 5.93
CA ALA A 186 -2.85 -15.03 6.23
C ALA A 186 -3.62 -15.45 4.96
N GLU A 187 -3.44 -14.71 3.86
CA GLU A 187 -4.09 -15.01 2.58
C GLU A 187 -3.65 -16.37 2.03
N LYS A 188 -2.34 -16.65 2.03
CA LYS A 188 -1.81 -17.96 1.61
C LYS A 188 -2.37 -19.09 2.44
N LEU A 189 -2.37 -18.93 3.78
CA LEU A 189 -2.85 -19.96 4.70
C LEU A 189 -4.34 -20.26 4.50
N VAL A 190 -5.17 -19.23 4.38
CA VAL A 190 -6.62 -19.40 4.13
C VAL A 190 -6.86 -20.08 2.77
N ASN A 191 -6.09 -19.74 1.73
CA ASN A 191 -6.17 -20.42 0.44
C ASN A 191 -5.79 -21.91 0.55
N GLU A 192 -4.75 -22.25 1.30
CA GLU A 192 -4.35 -23.64 1.51
C GLU A 192 -5.42 -24.42 2.29
N ILE A 193 -5.98 -23.83 3.35
CA ILE A 193 -7.06 -24.44 4.14
C ILE A 193 -8.31 -24.67 3.28
N ASP A 194 -8.70 -23.71 2.46
CA ASP A 194 -9.85 -23.82 1.54
C ASP A 194 -9.64 -24.98 0.55
N ASN A 195 -8.48 -25.05 -0.08
CA ASN A 195 -8.14 -26.12 -1.02
C ASN A 195 -8.18 -27.51 -0.33
N ILE A 196 -7.67 -27.63 0.89
CA ILE A 196 -7.71 -28.87 1.67
C ILE A 196 -9.16 -29.23 2.03
N SER A 197 -9.93 -28.27 2.53
CA SER A 197 -11.34 -28.46 2.89
C SER A 197 -12.16 -28.97 1.70
N LEU A 198 -11.96 -28.38 0.51
CA LEU A 198 -12.61 -28.81 -0.73
C LEU A 198 -12.18 -30.21 -1.16
N ALA A 199 -10.87 -30.51 -1.12
CA ALA A 199 -10.33 -31.81 -1.52
C ALA A 199 -10.84 -32.97 -0.66
N TYR A 200 -10.94 -32.74 0.65
CA TYR A 200 -11.38 -33.75 1.60
C TYR A 200 -12.88 -33.69 1.92
N LYS A 201 -13.62 -32.71 1.40
CA LYS A 201 -15.04 -32.46 1.70
C LYS A 201 -15.31 -32.41 3.21
N ARG A 202 -14.44 -31.76 3.95
CA ARG A 202 -14.52 -31.61 5.40
C ARG A 202 -14.63 -30.15 5.79
N ALA A 203 -15.41 -29.87 6.84
CA ALA A 203 -15.44 -28.55 7.44
C ALA A 203 -14.09 -28.20 8.07
N VAL A 204 -13.75 -26.91 8.06
CA VAL A 204 -12.52 -26.40 8.67
C VAL A 204 -12.57 -26.62 10.18
N SER A 205 -11.55 -27.25 10.74
CA SER A 205 -11.39 -27.51 12.17
C SER A 205 -9.92 -27.45 12.56
N VAL A 206 -9.62 -27.35 13.86
CA VAL A 206 -8.23 -27.30 14.36
C VAL A 206 -7.45 -28.59 14.06
N ALA A 207 -8.12 -29.68 13.66
CA ALA A 207 -7.51 -30.97 13.31
C ALA A 207 -7.15 -31.11 11.81
N ILE A 208 -7.32 -30.06 11.01
CA ILE A 208 -6.97 -30.06 9.58
C ILE A 208 -5.62 -29.37 9.35
#